data_67590574660bb805be2c3ffc36838639
#
_entry.id   67590574660bb805be2c3ffc36838639
#
_cell.length_a   1.000
_cell.length_b   1.000
_cell.length_c   1.000
_cell.angle_alpha   90.00
_cell.angle_beta   90.00
_cell.angle_gamma   90.00
#
_symmetry.space_group_name_H-M   'P 1'
#
loop_
_entity.id
_entity.type
_entity.pdbx_description
1 polymer ?
#
loop_
_entity_poly.entity_id
_entity_poly.type
_entity_poly.pdbx_seq_one_letter_code
_entity_poly.pdbx_strand_id
1 'polypeptide(L)'
;MRINRLKLTDFKAIQSADINFEGKSTIIFGINGTGKSTILRSVNLLYANIINQIVNRKELKQYYAIQLEDIRYGAKETQIRAEFDINGEDIEYGRRMVRSTGKKYENKDGIKRISDIFHEEYISDEIQGDIPIFANYGTNRLVLDIPLRIRTHHTFDIYSSLEKAIENKIDFRTFFEWYRNQEDYENEKKIELENLNYKDKSLEAVRAVSYTHLRAHETDQY
;
A
#
# COMPACT_ATOMS: atom_id res chain seq x y z
N MET A 1 1.09 -5.36 11.26
CA MET A 1 1.62 -3.96 11.37
C MET A 1 0.48 -2.99 11.56
N ARG A 2 0.57 -2.07 12.55
CA ARG A 2 -0.46 -1.06 12.87
C ARG A 2 0.23 0.28 13.13
N ILE A 3 -0.44 1.41 12.83
CA ILE A 3 0.02 2.73 13.25
C ILE A 3 -0.65 3.07 14.58
N ASN A 4 0.14 3.33 15.62
CA ASN A 4 -0.35 3.78 16.91
C ASN A 4 -0.46 5.30 16.96
N ARG A 5 0.53 6.03 16.46
CA ARG A 5 0.60 7.49 16.55
C ARG A 5 1.28 8.10 15.33
N LEU A 6 0.83 9.28 14.91
CA LEU A 6 1.43 10.07 13.83
C LEU A 6 1.68 11.49 14.31
N LYS A 7 2.92 11.96 14.17
CA LYS A 7 3.32 13.33 14.48
C LYS A 7 3.79 14.05 13.22
N LEU A 8 3.24 15.22 12.97
CA LEU A 8 3.59 16.10 11.87
C LEU A 8 4.11 17.43 12.41
N THR A 9 5.20 17.91 11.83
CA THR A 9 5.74 19.24 12.11
C THR A 9 6.00 19.96 10.80
N ASP A 10 5.40 21.13 10.63
CA ASP A 10 5.54 22.02 9.47
C ASP A 10 5.37 21.30 8.12
N PHE A 11 4.36 20.42 8.05
CA PHE A 11 4.05 19.63 6.86
C PHE A 11 2.88 20.24 6.09
N LYS A 12 3.12 20.77 4.88
CA LYS A 12 2.14 21.48 4.06
C LYS A 12 1.48 22.64 4.83
N ALA A 13 0.16 22.58 5.03
CA ALA A 13 -0.57 23.58 5.80
C ALA A 13 -0.54 23.31 7.32
N ILE A 14 -0.09 22.15 7.74
CA ILE A 14 -0.10 21.73 9.16
C ILE A 14 1.17 22.21 9.84
N GLN A 15 1.04 23.08 10.85
CA GLN A 15 2.15 23.52 11.68
C GLN A 15 2.58 22.41 12.65
N SER A 16 1.62 21.85 13.36
CA SER A 16 1.84 20.73 14.28
C SER A 16 0.57 19.91 14.36
N ALA A 17 0.72 18.58 14.29
CA ALA A 17 -0.34 17.64 14.57
C ALA A 17 0.23 16.45 15.34
N ASP A 18 -0.54 15.94 16.28
CA ASP A 18 -0.24 14.74 17.04
C ASP A 18 -1.52 13.92 17.09
N ILE A 19 -1.53 12.82 16.35
CA ILE A 19 -2.72 12.00 16.09
C ILE A 19 -2.48 10.63 16.68
N ASN A 20 -3.31 10.23 17.62
CA ASN A 20 -3.30 8.90 18.21
C ASN A 20 -4.35 8.02 17.51
N PHE A 21 -3.91 6.96 16.83
CA PHE A 21 -4.77 5.99 16.17
C PHE A 21 -5.03 4.75 17.04
N GLU A 22 -4.18 4.49 18.02
CA GLU A 22 -4.26 3.31 18.89
C GLU A 22 -4.35 1.98 18.11
N GLY A 23 -3.74 1.93 16.93
CA GLY A 23 -3.81 0.77 16.05
C GLY A 23 -5.21 0.41 15.53
N LYS A 24 -6.18 1.35 15.64
CA LYS A 24 -7.59 1.13 15.25
C LYS A 24 -7.91 1.75 13.89
N SER A 25 -8.99 1.25 13.28
CA SER A 25 -9.60 1.90 12.11
C SER A 25 -10.04 3.31 12.47
N THR A 26 -9.62 4.31 11.68
CA THR A 26 -9.83 5.72 11.98
C THR A 26 -10.52 6.42 10.81
N ILE A 27 -11.52 7.22 11.11
CA ILE A 27 -12.22 8.06 10.14
C ILE A 27 -11.79 9.51 10.37
N ILE A 28 -11.24 10.15 9.33
CA ILE A 28 -10.86 11.57 9.35
C ILE A 28 -11.93 12.35 8.57
N PHE A 29 -12.66 13.22 9.26
CA PHE A 29 -13.71 14.04 8.67
C PHE A 29 -13.47 15.53 8.92
N GLY A 30 -14.11 16.37 8.15
CA GLY A 30 -14.01 17.84 8.24
C GLY A 30 -14.28 18.51 6.89
N ILE A 31 -14.37 19.84 6.90
CA ILE A 31 -14.59 20.64 5.69
C ILE A 31 -13.39 20.54 4.73
N ASN A 32 -13.59 20.97 3.47
CA ASN A 32 -12.52 20.97 2.49
C ASN A 32 -11.41 21.95 2.89
N GLY A 33 -10.15 21.56 2.63
CA GLY A 33 -8.98 22.38 2.97
C GLY A 33 -8.41 22.17 4.38
N THR A 34 -9.06 21.40 5.26
CA THR A 34 -8.60 21.19 6.66
C THR A 34 -7.42 20.22 6.83
N GLY A 35 -6.83 19.72 5.73
CA GLY A 35 -5.63 18.89 5.81
C GLY A 35 -5.86 17.38 5.84
N LYS A 36 -7.09 16.88 5.63
CA LYS A 36 -7.38 15.43 5.59
C LYS A 36 -6.48 14.65 4.62
N SER A 37 -6.41 15.11 3.38
CA SER A 37 -5.53 14.51 2.36
C SER A 37 -4.03 14.70 2.67
N THR A 38 -3.68 15.73 3.43
CA THR A 38 -2.33 15.99 3.89
C THR A 38 -1.90 14.92 4.90
N ILE A 39 -2.78 14.55 5.82
CA ILE A 39 -2.54 13.46 6.77
C ILE A 39 -2.34 12.14 6.03
N LEU A 40 -3.23 11.79 5.08
CA LEU A 40 -3.08 10.57 4.28
C LEU A 40 -1.78 10.57 3.45
N ARG A 41 -1.41 11.72 2.87
CA ARG A 41 -0.13 11.86 2.15
C ARG A 41 1.07 11.60 3.07
N SER A 42 1.05 12.08 4.32
CA SER A 42 2.14 11.84 5.25
C SER A 42 2.31 10.36 5.59
N VAL A 43 1.20 9.65 5.77
CA VAL A 43 1.18 8.20 5.96
C VAL A 43 1.76 7.47 4.74
N ASN A 44 1.34 7.85 3.53
CA ASN A 44 1.87 7.26 2.29
C ASN A 44 3.38 7.49 2.13
N LEU A 45 3.90 8.66 2.53
CA LEU A 45 5.34 8.95 2.49
C LEU A 45 6.16 8.04 3.40
N LEU A 46 5.60 7.61 4.55
CA LEU A 46 6.25 6.64 5.44
C LEU A 46 6.16 5.24 4.86
N TYR A 47 4.96 4.80 4.47
CA TYR A 47 4.75 3.44 3.92
C TYR A 47 5.52 3.19 2.63
N ALA A 48 5.66 4.18 1.74
CA ALA A 48 6.45 4.03 0.53
C ALA A 48 7.87 3.55 0.79
N ASN A 49 8.50 4.12 1.83
CA ASN A 49 9.86 3.72 2.16
C ASN A 49 9.91 2.36 2.88
N ILE A 50 8.92 2.07 3.72
CA ILE A 50 8.78 0.75 4.35
C ILE A 50 8.62 -0.34 3.28
N ILE A 51 7.73 -0.13 2.32
CA ILE A 51 7.54 -1.05 1.19
C ILE A 51 8.85 -1.23 0.41
N ASN A 52 9.58 -0.15 0.14
CA ASN A 52 10.85 -0.22 -0.57
C ASN A 52 11.90 -1.06 0.16
N GLN A 53 11.88 -1.08 1.51
CA GLN A 53 12.79 -1.92 2.30
C GLN A 53 12.33 -3.39 2.29
N ILE A 54 11.03 -3.64 2.39
CA ILE A 54 10.47 -5.00 2.34
C ILE A 54 10.76 -5.64 0.98
N VAL A 55 10.45 -4.93 -0.11
CA VAL A 55 10.62 -5.45 -1.48
C VAL A 55 12.09 -5.61 -1.84
N ASN A 56 12.94 -4.68 -1.43
CA ASN A 56 14.38 -4.59 -1.75
C ASN A 56 14.74 -4.81 -3.23
N ARG A 57 13.81 -4.55 -4.15
CA ARG A 57 13.97 -4.64 -5.60
C ARG A 57 13.88 -3.24 -6.20
N LYS A 58 14.87 -2.83 -7.00
CA LYS A 58 14.93 -1.48 -7.58
C LYS A 58 13.75 -1.19 -8.50
N GLU A 59 13.34 -2.17 -9.29
CA GLU A 59 12.25 -2.11 -10.27
C GLU A 59 10.86 -1.95 -9.64
N LEU A 60 10.70 -2.40 -8.39
CA LEU A 60 9.43 -2.34 -7.65
C LEU A 60 9.36 -1.21 -6.63
N LYS A 61 10.39 -0.35 -6.57
CA LYS A 61 10.44 0.73 -5.57
C LYS A 61 9.37 1.79 -5.80
N GLN A 62 8.74 2.19 -4.72
CA GLN A 62 7.78 3.30 -4.71
C GLN A 62 8.52 4.64 -4.73
N TYR A 63 8.21 5.49 -5.70
CA TYR A 63 8.86 6.80 -5.87
C TYR A 63 8.18 7.91 -5.07
N TYR A 64 8.06 7.72 -3.76
CA TYR A 64 7.49 8.71 -2.87
C TYR A 64 8.56 9.37 -2.02
N ALA A 65 8.83 10.63 -2.28
CA ALA A 65 9.78 11.42 -1.52
C ALA A 65 9.13 12.71 -1.01
N ILE A 66 9.57 13.18 0.15
CA ILE A 66 9.23 14.52 0.62
C ILE A 66 9.80 15.52 -0.40
N GLN A 67 8.98 16.47 -0.82
CA GLN A 67 9.32 17.53 -1.76
C GLN A 67 9.41 18.90 -1.05
N LEU A 68 9.99 19.90 -1.68
CA LEU A 68 10.10 21.25 -1.10
C LEU A 68 8.74 21.88 -0.79
N GLU A 69 7.73 21.59 -1.63
CA GLU A 69 6.35 22.04 -1.44
C GLU A 69 5.62 21.31 -0.28
N ASP A 70 6.20 20.24 0.25
CA ASP A 70 5.67 19.59 1.45
C ASP A 70 6.10 20.30 2.74
N ILE A 71 7.11 21.20 2.68
CA ILE A 71 7.51 22.02 3.81
C ILE A 71 6.56 23.21 3.92
N ARG A 72 5.98 23.45 5.11
CA ARG A 72 5.07 24.56 5.37
C ARG A 72 5.72 25.89 4.98
N TYR A 73 4.94 26.77 4.37
CA TYR A 73 5.42 28.10 4.00
C TYR A 73 6.01 28.84 5.22
N GLY A 74 7.20 29.43 5.05
CA GLY A 74 7.94 30.08 6.12
C GLY A 74 8.73 29.16 7.07
N ALA A 75 8.50 27.85 7.01
CA ALA A 75 9.25 26.88 7.84
C ALA A 75 10.60 26.52 7.22
N LYS A 76 11.58 26.26 8.09
CA LYS A 76 12.95 25.84 7.71
C LYS A 76 13.04 24.39 7.32
N GLU A 77 12.17 23.55 7.87
CA GLU A 77 12.16 22.10 7.67
C GLU A 77 10.77 21.52 7.90
N THR A 78 10.58 20.28 7.52
CA THR A 78 9.38 19.49 7.86
C THR A 78 9.79 18.16 8.43
N GLN A 79 8.95 17.61 9.31
CA GLN A 79 9.15 16.29 9.89
C GLN A 79 7.84 15.50 9.95
N ILE A 80 7.94 14.22 9.60
CA ILE A 80 6.87 13.23 9.71
C ILE A 80 7.42 12.09 10.53
N ARG A 81 6.73 11.71 11.63
CA ARG A 81 7.08 10.55 12.46
C ARG A 81 5.84 9.72 12.74
N ALA A 82 6.01 8.41 12.80
CA ALA A 82 4.96 7.52 13.27
C ALA A 82 5.54 6.45 14.21
N GLU A 83 4.71 6.03 15.14
CA GLU A 83 4.93 4.88 16.02
C GLU A 83 4.12 3.72 15.45
N PHE A 84 4.81 2.62 15.11
CA PHE A 84 4.24 1.42 14.55
C PHE A 84 4.28 0.30 15.58
N ASP A 85 3.18 -0.44 15.71
CA ASP A 85 3.18 -1.76 16.35
C ASP A 85 3.34 -2.83 15.26
N ILE A 86 4.41 -3.60 15.35
CA ILE A 86 4.70 -4.72 14.46
C ILE A 86 4.97 -5.93 15.34
N ASN A 87 4.04 -6.90 15.32
CA ASN A 87 4.12 -8.13 16.12
C ASN A 87 4.29 -7.89 17.64
N GLY A 88 3.72 -6.78 18.15
CA GLY A 88 3.83 -6.41 19.56
C GLY A 88 5.09 -5.62 19.92
N GLU A 89 5.92 -5.26 18.95
CA GLU A 89 7.07 -4.38 19.11
C GLU A 89 6.72 -2.96 18.64
N ASP A 90 6.90 -1.96 19.51
CA ASP A 90 6.72 -0.55 19.18
C ASP A 90 7.97 0.03 18.53
N ILE A 91 7.86 0.46 17.29
CA ILE A 91 8.97 1.00 16.50
C ILE A 91 8.64 2.42 16.02
N GLU A 92 9.48 3.39 16.36
CA GLU A 92 9.39 4.73 15.80
C GLU A 92 10.14 4.82 14.47
N TYR A 93 9.45 5.28 13.44
CA TYR A 93 10.05 5.62 12.17
C TYR A 93 9.62 7.01 11.72
N GLY A 94 10.55 7.77 11.13
CA GLY A 94 10.26 9.11 10.67
C GLY A 94 11.21 9.61 9.59
N ARG A 95 10.76 10.66 8.91
CA ARG A 95 11.46 11.34 7.81
C ARG A 95 11.43 12.84 8.01
N ARG A 96 12.50 13.52 7.62
CA ARG A 96 12.67 14.96 7.73
C ARG A 96 13.30 15.51 6.45
N MET A 97 12.94 16.75 6.08
CA MET A 97 13.58 17.48 4.99
C MET A 97 13.86 18.90 5.40
N VAL A 98 15.06 19.39 5.10
CA VAL A 98 15.52 20.73 5.37
C VAL A 98 15.41 21.58 4.09
N ARG A 99 14.72 22.73 4.15
CA ARG A 99 14.44 23.58 3.01
C ARG A 99 15.71 24.15 2.36
N SER A 100 16.61 24.68 3.15
CA SER A 100 17.79 25.40 2.64
C SER A 100 18.77 24.52 1.85
N THR A 101 18.82 23.23 2.17
CA THR A 101 19.75 22.29 1.55
C THR A 101 19.09 21.23 0.69
N GLY A 102 17.75 21.09 0.78
CA GLY A 102 17.03 19.99 0.17
C GLY A 102 17.38 18.62 0.75
N LYS A 103 18.21 18.55 1.79
CA LYS A 103 18.65 17.29 2.39
C LYS A 103 17.48 16.60 3.08
N LYS A 104 17.39 15.29 2.81
CA LYS A 104 16.41 14.37 3.39
C LYS A 104 17.11 13.49 4.43
N TYR A 105 16.44 13.32 5.55
CA TYR A 105 16.90 12.48 6.65
C TYR A 105 15.80 11.50 7.01
N GLU A 106 16.20 10.35 7.52
CA GLU A 106 15.30 9.33 8.01
C GLU A 106 15.88 8.69 9.27
N ASN A 107 15.02 8.15 10.11
CA ASN A 107 15.41 7.30 11.23
C ASN A 107 15.86 5.94 10.67
N LYS A 108 17.20 5.76 10.59
CA LYS A 108 17.80 4.55 10.02
C LYS A 108 17.59 3.32 10.90
N ASP A 109 17.57 3.48 12.21
CA ASP A 109 17.41 2.36 13.14
C ASP A 109 15.97 1.84 13.08
N GLY A 110 14.98 2.73 13.08
CA GLY A 110 13.57 2.35 12.93
C GLY A 110 13.28 1.65 11.60
N ILE A 111 13.75 2.21 10.48
CA ILE A 111 13.49 1.58 9.17
C ILE A 111 14.23 0.25 9.01
N LYS A 112 15.45 0.15 9.55
CA LYS A 112 16.22 -1.09 9.56
C LYS A 112 15.51 -2.15 10.38
N ARG A 113 15.04 -1.83 11.60
CA ARG A 113 14.32 -2.79 12.44
C ARG A 113 13.04 -3.31 11.77
N ILE A 114 12.27 -2.40 11.14
CA ILE A 114 11.09 -2.79 10.34
C ILE A 114 11.50 -3.76 9.23
N SER A 115 12.57 -3.44 8.49
CA SER A 115 13.09 -4.30 7.42
C SER A 115 13.50 -5.68 7.93
N ASP A 116 14.23 -5.71 9.04
CA ASP A 116 14.74 -6.96 9.62
C ASP A 116 13.58 -7.89 10.03
N ILE A 117 12.53 -7.37 10.67
CA ILE A 117 11.33 -8.16 11.03
C ILE A 117 10.72 -8.82 9.79
N PHE A 118 10.51 -8.06 8.73
CA PHE A 118 9.91 -8.61 7.52
C PHE A 118 10.83 -9.55 6.75
N HIS A 119 12.15 -9.37 6.80
CA HIS A 119 13.10 -10.30 6.18
C HIS A 119 13.28 -11.57 7.00
N GLU A 120 13.26 -11.51 8.31
CA GLU A 120 13.33 -12.69 9.18
C GLU A 120 12.12 -13.62 8.97
N GLU A 121 10.94 -13.06 8.76
CA GLU A 121 9.72 -13.82 8.43
C GLU A 121 9.76 -14.47 7.03
N TYR A 122 10.63 -13.96 6.12
CA TYR A 122 10.71 -14.41 4.72
C TYR A 122 11.82 -15.42 4.42
N ILE A 123 12.82 -15.57 5.29
CA ILE A 123 13.99 -16.44 5.05
C ILE A 123 13.64 -17.92 5.22
N SER A 124 12.56 -18.28 5.90
CA SER A 124 12.05 -19.64 5.88
C SER A 124 11.29 -19.86 4.56
N ASP A 125 11.72 -20.83 3.74
CA ASP A 125 11.05 -21.25 2.49
C ASP A 125 9.56 -21.67 2.70
N GLU A 126 9.13 -21.76 3.92
CA GLU A 126 7.74 -21.82 4.33
C GLU A 126 7.31 -20.41 4.76
N ILE A 127 6.47 -19.77 3.93
CA ILE A 127 5.86 -18.48 4.24
C ILE A 127 5.00 -18.64 5.49
N GLN A 128 5.58 -18.38 6.65
CA GLN A 128 4.88 -18.46 7.94
C GLN A 128 4.50 -17.07 8.49
N GLY A 129 4.92 -15.99 7.83
CA GLY A 129 4.70 -14.62 8.27
C GLY A 129 3.58 -13.89 7.52
N ASP A 130 2.82 -13.07 8.23
CA ASP A 130 1.81 -12.18 7.66
C ASP A 130 2.47 -10.92 7.08
N ILE A 131 2.56 -10.83 5.75
CA ILE A 131 2.97 -9.61 5.09
C ILE A 131 1.83 -8.61 5.14
N PRO A 132 2.10 -7.36 5.57
CA PRO A 132 1.08 -6.34 5.58
C PRO A 132 0.66 -5.99 4.15
N ILE A 133 -0.65 -5.97 3.92
CA ILE A 133 -1.23 -5.47 2.66
C ILE A 133 -1.32 -3.96 2.76
N PHE A 134 -0.79 -3.28 1.75
CA PHE A 134 -0.91 -1.84 1.58
C PHE A 134 -1.87 -1.55 0.44
N ALA A 135 -2.85 -0.69 0.68
CA ALA A 135 -3.75 -0.21 -0.37
C ALA A 135 -4.07 1.27 -0.15
N ASN A 136 -3.89 2.08 -1.16
CA ASN A 136 -4.25 3.49 -1.15
C ASN A 136 -5.29 3.78 -2.22
N TYR A 137 -6.49 4.14 -1.78
CA TYR A 137 -7.60 4.51 -2.66
C TYR A 137 -7.78 6.03 -2.65
N GLY A 138 -7.45 6.69 -3.74
CA GLY A 138 -7.68 8.12 -3.86
C GLY A 138 -9.05 8.47 -4.41
N THR A 139 -9.24 9.76 -4.64
CA THR A 139 -10.49 10.31 -5.19
C THR A 139 -10.64 10.06 -6.68
N ASN A 140 -9.54 9.86 -7.40
CA ASN A 140 -9.54 9.68 -8.86
C ASN A 140 -9.63 8.18 -9.20
N ARG A 141 -10.84 7.69 -9.42
CA ARG A 141 -11.13 6.27 -9.69
C ARG A 141 -11.50 6.03 -11.17
N LEU A 142 -10.85 6.74 -12.08
CA LEU A 142 -11.07 6.53 -13.50
C LEU A 142 -10.56 5.14 -13.90
N VAL A 143 -11.44 4.32 -14.41
CA VAL A 143 -11.09 3.09 -15.10
C VAL A 143 -10.51 3.48 -16.45
N LEU A 144 -9.19 3.32 -16.61
CA LEU A 144 -8.54 3.50 -17.91
C LEU A 144 -8.88 2.32 -18.80
N ASP A 145 -8.92 2.57 -20.11
CA ASP A 145 -9.27 1.58 -21.13
C ASP A 145 -8.61 0.21 -20.90
N ILE A 146 -9.45 -0.83 -20.94
CA ILE A 146 -8.99 -2.22 -20.87
C ILE A 146 -8.33 -2.57 -22.20
N PRO A 147 -7.02 -2.86 -22.22
CA PRO A 147 -6.36 -3.22 -23.48
C PRO A 147 -6.84 -4.58 -23.98
N LEU A 148 -7.21 -4.63 -25.23
CA LEU A 148 -7.65 -5.87 -25.91
C LEU A 148 -6.51 -6.90 -26.07
N ARG A 149 -5.24 -6.48 -25.87
CA ARG A 149 -4.07 -7.37 -25.99
C ARG A 149 -3.10 -7.11 -24.84
N ILE A 150 -2.71 -8.18 -24.15
CA ILE A 150 -1.62 -8.18 -23.17
C ILE A 150 -0.31 -8.33 -23.96
N ARG A 151 0.59 -7.35 -23.84
CA ARG A 151 1.90 -7.33 -24.54
C ARG A 151 3.07 -7.60 -23.60
N THR A 152 2.86 -7.52 -22.30
CA THR A 152 3.87 -7.72 -21.26
C THR A 152 3.40 -8.81 -20.33
N HIS A 153 4.30 -9.72 -19.97
CA HIS A 153 4.03 -10.72 -18.94
C HIS A 153 4.59 -10.23 -17.62
N HIS A 154 3.75 -10.26 -16.58
CA HIS A 154 4.17 -9.93 -15.22
C HIS A 154 4.39 -11.21 -14.42
N THR A 155 5.38 -11.20 -13.55
CA THR A 155 5.54 -12.25 -12.53
C THR A 155 4.64 -11.89 -11.35
N PHE A 156 3.75 -12.79 -10.97
CA PHE A 156 2.83 -12.61 -9.84
C PHE A 156 3.41 -13.31 -8.60
N ASP A 157 4.33 -12.63 -7.95
CA ASP A 157 4.88 -13.05 -6.66
C ASP A 157 4.43 -12.07 -5.55
N ILE A 158 4.74 -12.41 -4.29
CA ILE A 158 4.35 -11.62 -3.13
C ILE A 158 4.92 -10.20 -3.20
N TYR A 159 6.13 -10.02 -3.72
CA TYR A 159 6.75 -8.70 -3.84
C TYR A 159 6.09 -7.87 -4.94
N SER A 160 5.71 -8.49 -6.06
CA SER A 160 4.99 -7.80 -7.13
C SER A 160 3.60 -7.33 -6.69
N SER A 161 2.97 -7.99 -5.71
CA SER A 161 1.70 -7.54 -5.13
C SER A 161 1.81 -6.19 -4.41
N LEU A 162 3.01 -5.83 -3.95
CA LEU A 162 3.30 -4.55 -3.33
C LEU A 162 3.68 -3.47 -4.36
N GLU A 163 3.87 -3.85 -5.63
CA GLU A 163 4.13 -2.89 -6.70
C GLU A 163 2.94 -1.94 -6.83
N LYS A 164 3.24 -0.65 -6.83
CA LYS A 164 2.21 0.41 -6.92
C LYS A 164 1.15 0.40 -5.81
N ALA A 165 1.39 -0.35 -4.72
CA ALA A 165 0.42 -0.54 -3.64
C ALA A 165 -0.13 0.78 -3.05
N ILE A 166 0.68 1.85 -3.06
CA ILE A 166 0.29 3.19 -2.61
C ILE A 166 0.09 4.19 -3.75
N GLU A 167 0.23 3.77 -5.01
CA GLU A 167 -0.17 4.59 -6.14
C GLU A 167 -1.70 4.68 -6.19
N ASN A 168 -2.18 5.91 -6.40
CA ASN A 168 -3.60 6.17 -6.54
C ASN A 168 -4.12 5.82 -7.94
N LYS A 169 -3.73 4.66 -8.46
CA LYS A 169 -4.12 4.19 -9.79
C LYS A 169 -4.60 2.74 -9.71
N ILE A 170 -5.71 2.48 -10.34
CA ILE A 170 -6.21 1.11 -10.50
C ILE A 170 -5.60 0.56 -11.79
N ASP A 171 -4.80 -0.48 -11.69
CA ASP A 171 -4.20 -1.15 -12.84
C ASP A 171 -5.04 -2.40 -13.21
N PHE A 172 -6.12 -2.15 -13.96
CA PHE A 172 -6.97 -3.24 -14.45
C PHE A 172 -6.24 -4.18 -15.42
N ARG A 173 -5.22 -3.70 -16.13
CA ARG A 173 -4.45 -4.55 -17.06
C ARG A 173 -3.76 -5.68 -16.30
N THR A 174 -3.02 -5.34 -15.26
CA THR A 174 -2.32 -6.32 -14.41
C THR A 174 -3.31 -7.26 -13.74
N PHE A 175 -4.47 -6.74 -13.27
CA PHE A 175 -5.52 -7.58 -12.70
C PHE A 175 -6.08 -8.58 -13.72
N PHE A 176 -6.40 -8.17 -14.96
CA PHE A 176 -6.92 -9.06 -15.99
C PHE A 176 -5.89 -10.10 -16.44
N GLU A 177 -4.61 -9.74 -16.50
CA GLU A 177 -3.53 -10.68 -16.79
C GLU A 177 -3.46 -11.75 -15.69
N TRP A 178 -3.43 -11.32 -14.43
CA TRP A 178 -3.46 -12.23 -13.28
C TRP A 178 -4.69 -13.15 -13.32
N TYR A 179 -5.87 -12.58 -13.52
CA TYR A 179 -7.12 -13.34 -13.54
C TYR A 179 -7.10 -14.43 -14.62
N ARG A 180 -6.65 -14.09 -15.82
CA ARG A 180 -6.53 -15.04 -16.94
C ARG A 180 -5.50 -16.13 -16.66
N ASN A 181 -4.35 -15.78 -16.10
CA ASN A 181 -3.33 -16.77 -15.72
C ASN A 181 -3.87 -17.73 -14.66
N GLN A 182 -4.67 -17.25 -13.71
CA GLN A 182 -5.29 -18.11 -12.71
C GLN A 182 -6.39 -19.01 -13.32
N GLU A 183 -7.14 -18.54 -14.30
CA GLU A 183 -8.10 -19.38 -15.04
C GLU A 183 -7.39 -20.51 -15.82
N ASP A 184 -6.29 -20.18 -16.48
CA ASP A 184 -5.46 -21.17 -17.20
C ASP A 184 -4.90 -22.20 -16.22
N TYR A 185 -4.36 -21.77 -15.09
CA TYR A 185 -3.88 -22.66 -14.01
C TYR A 185 -5.01 -23.54 -13.45
N GLU A 186 -6.20 -22.98 -13.17
CA GLU A 186 -7.36 -23.77 -12.72
C GLU A 186 -7.73 -24.86 -13.74
N ASN A 187 -7.68 -24.54 -15.04
CA ASN A 187 -8.02 -25.49 -16.09
C ASN A 187 -6.92 -26.59 -16.23
N GLU A 188 -5.64 -26.24 -16.12
CA GLU A 188 -4.55 -27.22 -16.08
C GLU A 188 -4.70 -28.17 -14.91
N LYS A 189 -5.03 -27.65 -13.70
CA LYS A 189 -5.26 -28.49 -12.51
C LYS A 189 -6.48 -29.39 -12.61
N LYS A 190 -7.56 -28.98 -13.29
CA LYS A 190 -8.70 -29.84 -13.58
C LYS A 190 -8.31 -31.06 -14.42
N ILE A 191 -7.41 -30.87 -15.38
CA ILE A 191 -6.91 -31.95 -16.22
C ILE A 191 -5.95 -32.83 -15.44
N GLU A 192 -4.96 -32.25 -14.75
CA GLU A 192 -3.95 -32.98 -14.00
C GLU A 192 -4.55 -33.85 -12.89
N LEU A 193 -5.57 -33.35 -12.19
CA LEU A 193 -6.23 -34.04 -11.07
C LEU A 193 -7.42 -34.90 -11.55
N GLU A 194 -7.71 -34.94 -12.83
CA GLU A 194 -8.93 -35.58 -13.39
C GLU A 194 -10.22 -35.15 -12.67
N ASN A 195 -10.25 -33.91 -12.17
CA ASN A 195 -11.34 -33.37 -11.37
C ASN A 195 -11.89 -32.07 -12.00
N LEU A 196 -12.97 -32.22 -12.78
CA LEU A 196 -13.63 -31.08 -13.42
C LEU A 196 -14.25 -30.08 -12.44
N ASN A 197 -14.43 -30.45 -11.18
CA ASN A 197 -14.99 -29.58 -10.13
C ASN A 197 -13.91 -28.84 -9.34
N TYR A 198 -12.62 -29.03 -9.67
CA TYR A 198 -11.54 -28.28 -9.03
C TYR A 198 -11.76 -26.78 -9.23
N LYS A 199 -11.59 -26.02 -8.16
CA LYS A 199 -11.66 -24.55 -8.16
C LYS A 199 -10.45 -23.98 -7.47
N ASP A 200 -9.80 -23.02 -8.10
CA ASP A 200 -8.75 -22.25 -7.47
C ASP A 200 -9.32 -21.32 -6.39
N LYS A 201 -8.76 -21.35 -5.20
CA LYS A 201 -9.24 -20.58 -4.04
C LYS A 201 -9.20 -19.07 -4.27
N SER A 202 -8.17 -18.59 -4.96
CA SER A 202 -7.99 -17.15 -5.23
C SER A 202 -9.03 -16.66 -6.22
N LEU A 203 -9.29 -17.44 -7.28
CA LEU A 203 -10.35 -17.16 -8.24
C LEU A 203 -11.74 -17.23 -7.61
N GLU A 204 -11.98 -18.22 -6.76
CA GLU A 204 -13.27 -18.36 -6.09
C GLU A 204 -13.56 -17.17 -5.19
N ALA A 205 -12.55 -16.66 -4.45
CA ALA A 205 -12.68 -15.46 -3.64
C ALA A 205 -13.02 -14.22 -4.49
N VAL A 206 -12.34 -14.03 -5.63
CA VAL A 206 -12.62 -12.90 -6.54
C VAL A 206 -14.00 -13.01 -7.17
N ARG A 207 -14.39 -14.22 -7.63
CA ARG A 207 -15.71 -14.48 -8.20
C ARG A 207 -16.84 -14.22 -7.19
N ALA A 208 -16.66 -14.63 -5.94
CA ALA A 208 -17.62 -14.40 -4.85
C ALA A 208 -17.86 -12.90 -4.61
N VAL A 209 -16.78 -12.09 -4.52
CA VAL A 209 -16.88 -10.64 -4.33
C VAL A 209 -17.56 -9.98 -5.54
N SER A 210 -17.15 -10.33 -6.76
CA SER A 210 -17.72 -9.76 -7.99
C SER A 210 -19.21 -10.07 -8.10
N TYR A 211 -19.62 -11.29 -7.77
CA TYR A 211 -21.02 -11.72 -7.83
C TYR A 211 -21.91 -10.99 -6.82
N THR A 212 -21.42 -10.79 -5.59
CA THR A 212 -22.18 -10.07 -4.56
C THR A 212 -22.35 -8.60 -4.90
N HIS A 213 -21.34 -7.93 -5.46
CA HIS A 213 -21.43 -6.53 -5.86
C HIS A 213 -22.32 -6.31 -7.10
N LEU A 214 -22.28 -7.19 -8.09
CA LEU A 214 -23.15 -7.09 -9.26
C LEU A 214 -24.63 -7.28 -8.90
N ARG A 215 -24.95 -8.24 -8.02
CA ARG A 215 -26.32 -8.45 -7.55
C ARG A 215 -26.88 -7.30 -6.71
N ALA A 216 -26.05 -6.66 -5.89
CA ALA A 216 -26.49 -5.51 -5.10
C ALA A 216 -26.94 -4.34 -6.01
N HIS A 217 -26.30 -4.15 -7.16
CA HIS A 217 -26.70 -3.13 -8.14
C HIS A 217 -27.96 -3.48 -8.94
N GLU A 218 -28.28 -4.76 -9.12
CA GLU A 218 -29.50 -5.18 -9.79
C GLU A 218 -30.75 -5.02 -8.90
N THR A 219 -30.59 -5.13 -7.59
CA THR A 219 -31.73 -4.99 -6.64
C THR A 219 -32.11 -3.54 -6.35
N ASP A 220 -31.23 -2.57 -6.60
CA ASP A 220 -31.51 -1.14 -6.39
C ASP A 220 -32.20 -0.47 -7.61
N GLN A 221 -32.53 -1.23 -8.66
CA GLN A 221 -33.19 -0.73 -9.87
C GLN A 221 -34.70 -1.09 -9.99
N TYR A 222 -35.34 -1.60 -8.92
CA TYR A 222 -36.76 -1.86 -8.87
C TYR A 222 -37.47 -1.14 -7.74
#